data_b1a2c6d23b4a78ad8546dfed7b0338a1
#
_entry.id   b1a2c6d23b4a78ad8546dfed7b0338a1
#
_cell.length_a   1.000
_cell.length_b   1.000
_cell.length_c   1.000
_cell.angle_alpha   90.00
_cell.angle_beta   90.00
_cell.angle_gamma   90.00
#
_symmetry.space_group_name_H-M   'P 1'
#
loop_
_entity.id
_entity.type
_entity.pdbx_description
1 polymer ?
#
loop_
_entity_poly.entity_id
_entity_poly.type
_entity_poly.pdbx_seq_one_letter_code
_entity_poly.pdbx_strand_id
1 'polypeptide(L)'
;DSSKTDFLIDSPVDFSFSSSYNPTDVLINKVDSDNNPTEFKLTKRVKAFSGKVKTKTAAITKSEKFKTITLSDTNIIGVLNVTGSDNKTWTEVPFLGQDTVFLDEANTSGDSNSVPYVMNLRKVPYRFVSRFKSNGDLDLQFGAGTLSSDDTTILPDASTIGNSTNQGSSNYNGTGSLTTAYDPSNFTYSKSYGSAPTSNLNIEYLVGGGIESNVPANTITNVLQIAGTNVSSAS
;
A
#
# COMPACT_ATOMS: atom_id res chain seq x y z
N ASP A 1 26.58 -24.39 8.74
CA ASP A 1 26.26 -23.17 7.99
C ASP A 1 25.36 -22.31 8.85
N SER A 2 25.93 -21.28 9.45
CA SER A 2 25.14 -20.29 10.17
C SER A 2 24.17 -19.65 9.19
N SER A 3 22.89 -19.89 9.35
CA SER A 3 21.84 -19.24 8.60
C SER A 3 21.94 -17.74 8.83
N LYS A 4 22.54 -17.03 7.87
CA LYS A 4 22.58 -15.57 7.91
C LYS A 4 21.15 -15.08 7.84
N THR A 5 20.74 -14.34 8.85
CA THR A 5 19.44 -13.69 8.88
C THR A 5 19.60 -12.30 8.26
N ASP A 6 18.88 -12.06 7.18
CA ASP A 6 18.86 -10.78 6.52
C ASP A 6 17.79 -9.88 7.16
N PHE A 7 18.08 -8.60 7.29
CA PHE A 7 17.18 -7.60 7.81
C PHE A 7 16.93 -6.54 6.73
N LEU A 8 15.67 -6.15 6.59
CA LEU A 8 15.23 -5.12 5.66
C LEU A 8 14.71 -3.91 6.44
N ILE A 9 15.15 -2.73 6.04
CA ILE A 9 14.56 -1.45 6.44
C ILE A 9 13.60 -1.06 5.32
N ASP A 10 12.31 -0.99 5.61
CA ASP A 10 11.25 -0.76 4.63
C ASP A 10 10.96 0.72 4.35
N SER A 11 11.46 1.59 5.20
CA SER A 11 11.21 3.03 5.12
C SER A 11 12.49 3.82 4.83
N PRO A 12 12.46 4.85 3.97
CA PRO A 12 13.60 5.72 3.75
C PRO A 12 14.11 6.35 5.06
N VAL A 13 15.42 6.39 5.24
CA VAL A 13 16.05 7.05 6.38
C VAL A 13 16.44 8.46 5.99
N ASP A 14 15.70 9.45 6.47
CA ASP A 14 15.97 10.86 6.22
C ASP A 14 16.72 11.48 7.40
N PHE A 15 17.98 11.85 7.17
CA PHE A 15 18.83 12.52 8.17
C PHE A 15 18.66 14.04 8.17
N SER A 16 18.03 14.63 7.18
CA SER A 16 17.82 16.08 7.08
C SER A 16 16.79 16.60 8.09
N PHE A 17 15.95 15.69 8.59
CA PHE A 17 14.87 16.02 9.50
C PHE A 17 15.01 15.34 10.85
N SER A 18 14.75 16.10 11.93
CA SER A 18 14.73 15.61 13.31
C SER A 18 13.48 16.09 14.03
N SER A 19 12.77 15.17 14.66
CA SER A 19 11.59 15.47 15.49
C SER A 19 11.66 14.72 16.82
N SER A 20 10.81 15.07 17.77
CA SER A 20 10.69 14.34 19.04
C SER A 20 10.27 12.89 18.84
N TYR A 21 9.56 12.59 17.75
CA TYR A 21 9.12 11.23 17.40
C TYR A 21 10.18 10.45 16.62
N ASN A 22 11.00 11.12 15.82
CA ASN A 22 12.04 10.53 15.00
C ASN A 22 13.32 11.38 15.10
N PRO A 23 14.02 11.32 16.25
CA PRO A 23 15.18 12.16 16.49
C PRO A 23 16.39 11.72 15.65
N THR A 24 17.14 12.71 15.18
CA THR A 24 18.47 12.54 14.63
C THR A 24 19.47 13.02 15.66
N ASP A 25 20.30 12.12 16.19
CA ASP A 25 21.38 12.47 17.11
C ASP A 25 22.56 13.02 16.31
N VAL A 26 23.07 14.17 16.73
CA VAL A 26 24.20 14.86 16.09
C VAL A 26 25.36 14.91 17.05
N LEU A 27 26.49 14.35 16.66
CA LEU A 27 27.74 14.37 17.41
C LEU A 27 28.84 15.04 16.57
N ILE A 28 29.75 15.77 17.19
CA ILE A 28 30.95 16.28 16.55
C ILE A 28 31.93 15.14 16.36
N ASN A 29 32.31 14.86 15.09
CA ASN A 29 33.25 13.80 14.75
C ASN A 29 34.68 14.32 14.64
N LYS A 30 34.90 15.50 14.04
CA LYS A 30 36.22 16.13 13.94
C LYS A 30 36.13 17.63 14.19
N VAL A 31 37.22 18.17 14.69
CA VAL A 31 37.46 19.61 14.87
C VAL A 31 38.75 20.01 14.15
N ASP A 32 38.87 21.27 13.77
CA ASP A 32 40.10 21.87 13.24
C ASP A 32 41.09 22.28 14.35
N SER A 33 42.23 22.89 13.99
CA SER A 33 43.22 23.40 14.90
C SER A 33 42.72 24.49 15.84
N ASP A 34 41.64 25.18 15.47
CA ASP A 34 41.02 26.28 16.19
C ASP A 34 39.80 25.78 16.98
N ASN A 35 39.63 24.46 17.11
CA ASN A 35 38.55 23.78 17.83
C ASN A 35 37.15 23.99 17.22
N ASN A 36 37.04 24.37 15.95
CA ASN A 36 35.77 24.47 15.26
C ASN A 36 35.38 23.11 14.67
N PRO A 37 34.11 22.71 14.75
CA PRO A 37 33.62 21.47 14.18
C PRO A 37 33.77 21.46 12.64
N THR A 38 34.44 20.43 12.10
CA THR A 38 34.61 20.25 10.66
C THR A 38 33.84 19.06 10.10
N GLU A 39 33.48 18.12 10.99
CA GLU A 39 32.75 16.91 10.59
C GLU A 39 31.76 16.54 11.69
N PHE A 40 30.52 16.20 11.29
CA PHE A 40 29.47 15.74 12.17
C PHE A 40 29.10 14.29 11.89
N LYS A 41 28.82 13.53 12.93
CA LYS A 41 28.25 12.18 12.85
C LYS A 41 26.77 12.28 13.16
N LEU A 42 25.93 11.89 12.18
CA LEU A 42 24.49 11.78 12.34
C LEU A 42 24.11 10.34 12.65
N THR A 43 23.27 10.14 13.65
CA THR A 43 22.79 8.81 14.02
C THR A 43 21.26 8.83 14.12
N LYS A 44 20.63 7.83 13.53
CA LYS A 44 19.18 7.66 13.55
C LYS A 44 18.83 6.21 13.88
N ARG A 45 17.76 6.02 14.66
CA ARG A 45 17.25 4.70 14.99
C ARG A 45 16.08 4.36 14.08
N VAL A 46 16.15 3.22 13.42
CA VAL A 46 15.12 2.75 12.49
C VAL A 46 14.70 1.33 12.83
N LYS A 47 13.49 0.97 12.45
CA LYS A 47 13.01 -0.41 12.59
C LYS A 47 13.51 -1.23 11.42
N ALA A 48 13.98 -2.43 11.70
CA ALA A 48 14.37 -3.41 10.70
C ALA A 48 13.55 -4.69 10.91
N PHE A 49 13.11 -5.30 9.83
CA PHE A 49 12.37 -6.56 9.85
C PHE A 49 13.27 -7.68 9.36
N SER A 50 13.31 -8.79 10.08
CA SER A 50 13.99 -9.98 9.58
C SER A 50 13.14 -10.61 8.49
N GLY A 51 13.70 -10.79 7.31
CA GLY A 51 12.96 -11.41 6.23
C GLY A 51 13.65 -11.36 4.89
N LYS A 52 13.12 -12.15 3.97
CA LYS A 52 13.55 -12.18 2.58
C LYS A 52 12.40 -11.73 1.70
N VAL A 53 12.73 -10.91 0.73
CA VAL A 53 11.77 -10.53 -0.31
C VAL A 53 11.60 -11.70 -1.25
N LYS A 54 10.35 -12.10 -1.46
CA LYS A 54 9.95 -13.07 -2.47
C LYS A 54 9.07 -12.40 -3.51
N THR A 55 9.12 -12.94 -4.71
CA THR A 55 8.31 -12.46 -5.84
C THR A 55 7.45 -13.61 -6.36
N LYS A 56 6.17 -13.34 -6.57
CA LYS A 56 5.24 -14.26 -7.22
C LYS A 56 4.58 -13.57 -8.40
N THR A 57 4.69 -14.18 -9.57
CA THR A 57 3.93 -13.74 -10.74
C THR A 57 2.61 -14.51 -10.81
N ALA A 58 1.50 -13.78 -10.78
CA ALA A 58 0.17 -14.34 -10.95
C ALA A 58 -0.33 -14.08 -12.37
N ALA A 59 -0.61 -15.14 -13.11
CA ALA A 59 -1.17 -15.03 -14.46
C ALA A 59 -2.65 -14.67 -14.39
N ILE A 60 -3.04 -13.64 -15.11
CA ILE A 60 -4.42 -13.20 -15.26
C ILE A 60 -4.85 -13.42 -16.69
N THR A 61 -5.53 -14.53 -16.95
CA THR A 61 -6.02 -14.88 -18.29
C THR A 61 -7.34 -14.18 -18.64
N LYS A 62 -8.12 -13.88 -17.61
CA LYS A 62 -9.41 -13.19 -17.74
C LYS A 62 -9.62 -12.29 -16.54
N SER A 63 -10.14 -11.10 -16.79
CA SER A 63 -10.54 -10.21 -15.70
C SER A 63 -11.77 -10.77 -14.99
N GLU A 64 -11.67 -10.90 -13.70
CA GLU A 64 -12.74 -11.42 -12.83
C GLU A 64 -12.99 -10.42 -11.69
N LYS A 65 -14.26 -10.25 -11.35
CA LYS A 65 -14.66 -9.41 -10.21
C LYS A 65 -14.17 -10.05 -8.92
N PHE A 66 -13.62 -9.24 -8.05
CA PHE A 66 -13.12 -9.66 -6.73
C PHE A 66 -12.13 -10.82 -6.79
N LYS A 67 -11.30 -10.83 -7.84
CA LYS A 67 -10.24 -11.84 -8.00
C LYS A 67 -9.42 -11.92 -6.72
N THR A 68 -9.22 -13.14 -6.23
CA THR A 68 -8.36 -13.42 -5.07
C THR A 68 -7.13 -14.20 -5.53
N ILE A 69 -5.96 -13.76 -5.09
CA ILE A 69 -4.68 -14.43 -5.29
C ILE A 69 -4.14 -14.82 -3.92
N THR A 70 -3.89 -16.11 -3.73
CA THR A 70 -3.37 -16.63 -2.47
C THR A 70 -1.86 -16.80 -2.54
N LEU A 71 -1.16 -16.29 -1.54
CA LEU A 71 0.25 -16.56 -1.25
C LEU A 71 0.32 -17.62 -0.15
N SER A 72 0.97 -18.75 -0.42
CA SER A 72 0.97 -19.92 0.47
C SER A 72 2.36 -20.21 1.06
N ASP A 73 3.18 -19.18 1.23
CA ASP A 73 4.45 -19.32 1.92
C ASP A 73 4.27 -19.30 3.44
N THR A 74 5.18 -19.94 4.14
CA THR A 74 5.21 -19.87 5.61
C THR A 74 5.80 -18.53 6.08
N ASN A 75 5.27 -18.01 7.19
CA ASN A 75 5.77 -16.79 7.83
C ASN A 75 5.71 -15.52 6.93
N ILE A 76 4.67 -15.39 6.12
CA ILE A 76 4.45 -14.15 5.37
C ILE A 76 4.23 -13.01 6.37
N ILE A 77 4.99 -11.92 6.20
CA ILE A 77 4.86 -10.71 7.02
C ILE A 77 3.87 -9.75 6.39
N GLY A 78 3.97 -9.54 5.07
CA GLY A 78 3.11 -8.62 4.35
C GLY A 78 3.53 -8.45 2.90
N VAL A 79 2.77 -7.66 2.17
CA VAL A 79 3.03 -7.32 0.77
C VAL A 79 3.84 -6.03 0.72
N LEU A 80 4.88 -6.02 -0.09
CA LEU A 80 5.72 -4.83 -0.31
C LEU A 80 5.23 -4.04 -1.52
N ASN A 81 4.98 -4.75 -2.62
CA ASN A 81 4.59 -4.11 -3.87
C ASN A 81 3.77 -5.06 -4.73
N VAL A 82 2.80 -4.51 -5.46
CA VAL A 82 2.04 -5.25 -6.47
C VAL A 82 1.99 -4.41 -7.74
N THR A 83 2.59 -4.95 -8.80
CA THR A 83 2.70 -4.25 -10.10
C THR A 83 2.11 -5.11 -11.20
N GLY A 84 1.29 -4.53 -12.05
CA GLY A 84 0.80 -5.16 -13.26
C GLY A 84 1.85 -5.17 -14.37
N SER A 85 1.80 -6.12 -15.28
CA SER A 85 2.63 -6.12 -16.50
C SER A 85 2.33 -4.93 -17.43
N ASP A 86 1.25 -4.22 -17.16
CA ASP A 86 0.87 -2.94 -17.77
C ASP A 86 1.43 -1.71 -17.03
N ASN A 87 2.40 -1.92 -16.12
CA ASN A 87 3.06 -0.91 -15.27
C ASN A 87 2.11 -0.17 -14.30
N LYS A 88 0.95 -0.71 -14.02
CA LYS A 88 0.06 -0.16 -13.01
C LYS A 88 0.45 -0.68 -11.63
N THR A 89 0.60 0.23 -10.69
CA THR A 89 0.86 -0.11 -9.29
C THR A 89 -0.46 -0.23 -8.53
N TRP A 90 -0.58 -1.30 -7.77
CA TRP A 90 -1.74 -1.59 -6.93
C TRP A 90 -1.44 -1.22 -5.50
N THR A 91 -2.34 -0.47 -4.88
CA THR A 91 -2.18 0.01 -3.50
C THR A 91 -2.99 -0.85 -2.55
N GLU A 92 -2.36 -1.27 -1.45
CA GLU A 92 -3.06 -1.93 -0.37
C GLU A 92 -3.94 -0.92 0.39
N VAL A 93 -5.17 -1.33 0.66
CA VAL A 93 -6.15 -0.53 1.41
C VAL A 93 -6.84 -1.39 2.47
N PRO A 94 -7.30 -0.82 3.59
CA PRO A 94 -8.02 -1.56 4.62
C PRO A 94 -9.32 -2.22 4.12
N PHE A 95 -9.99 -1.60 3.15
CA PHE A 95 -11.21 -2.13 2.51
C PHE A 95 -11.34 -1.59 1.08
N LEU A 96 -11.91 -2.40 0.20
CA LEU A 96 -11.98 -2.08 -1.24
C LEU A 96 -12.79 -0.82 -1.57
N GLY A 97 -13.69 -0.38 -0.70
CA GLY A 97 -14.43 0.86 -0.88
C GLY A 97 -13.60 2.13 -0.66
N GLN A 98 -12.39 2.01 -0.08
CA GLN A 98 -11.52 3.16 0.14
C GLN A 98 -10.81 3.54 -1.16
N ASP A 99 -11.24 4.61 -1.79
CA ASP A 99 -10.72 5.09 -3.06
C ASP A 99 -9.58 6.10 -2.95
N THR A 100 -9.32 6.57 -1.74
CA THR A 100 -8.30 7.57 -1.44
C THR A 100 -7.43 7.12 -0.28
N VAL A 101 -6.14 7.45 -0.37
CA VAL A 101 -5.15 7.24 0.69
C VAL A 101 -4.40 8.54 0.96
N PHE A 102 -3.94 8.70 2.19
CA PHE A 102 -3.03 9.78 2.54
C PHE A 102 -1.60 9.33 2.27
N LEU A 103 -0.84 10.17 1.61
CA LEU A 103 0.58 9.98 1.36
C LEU A 103 1.34 11.18 1.90
N ASP A 104 2.45 10.88 2.55
CA ASP A 104 3.40 11.91 2.96
C ASP A 104 4.24 12.31 1.75
N GLU A 105 4.14 13.56 1.34
CA GLU A 105 4.96 14.15 0.28
C GLU A 105 5.93 15.17 0.88
N ALA A 106 7.15 15.22 0.35
CA ALA A 106 8.14 16.20 0.79
C ALA A 106 7.61 17.62 0.57
N ASN A 107 7.64 18.42 1.61
CA ASN A 107 7.23 19.83 1.53
C ASN A 107 8.30 20.64 0.78
N THR A 108 7.92 21.22 -0.35
CA THR A 108 8.80 22.07 -1.17
C THR A 108 8.59 23.55 -0.92
N SER A 109 7.73 23.94 0.01
CA SER A 109 7.47 25.34 0.37
C SER A 109 8.52 25.91 1.32
N GLY A 110 8.46 27.23 1.55
CA GLY A 110 9.46 27.95 2.34
C GLY A 110 9.52 27.56 3.82
N ASP A 111 8.52 26.83 4.32
CA ASP A 111 8.44 26.31 5.69
C ASP A 111 8.85 24.84 5.83
N SER A 112 9.46 24.28 4.79
CA SER A 112 9.91 22.86 4.75
C SER A 112 10.83 22.46 5.90
N ASN A 113 11.58 23.41 6.46
CA ASN A 113 12.42 23.17 7.64
C ASN A 113 11.60 22.91 8.92
N SER A 114 10.40 23.46 9.01
CA SER A 114 9.50 23.29 10.16
C SER A 114 8.48 22.18 9.92
N VAL A 115 8.03 22.02 8.67
CA VAL A 115 7.06 21.02 8.25
C VAL A 115 7.64 20.30 7.01
N PRO A 116 8.47 19.29 7.19
CA PRO A 116 9.20 18.65 6.08
C PRO A 116 8.31 17.81 5.17
N TYR A 117 7.20 17.30 5.70
CA TYR A 117 6.24 16.50 4.95
C TYR A 117 4.84 17.08 5.08
N VAL A 118 4.12 17.09 3.99
CA VAL A 118 2.69 17.42 3.92
C VAL A 118 1.91 16.17 3.54
N MET A 119 0.76 16.02 4.17
CA MET A 119 -0.12 14.90 3.89
C MET A 119 -0.98 15.22 2.68
N ASN A 120 -0.80 14.49 1.61
CA ASN A 120 -1.55 14.64 0.36
C ASN A 120 -2.57 13.53 0.17
N LEU A 121 -3.75 13.86 -0.34
CA LEU A 121 -4.82 12.90 -0.61
C LEU A 121 -4.71 12.40 -2.05
N ARG A 122 -4.43 11.11 -2.22
CA ARG A 122 -4.27 10.47 -3.53
C ARG A 122 -5.39 9.47 -3.80
N LYS A 123 -6.00 9.57 -4.97
CA LYS A 123 -6.93 8.53 -5.46
C LYS A 123 -6.18 7.29 -5.89
N VAL A 124 -6.69 6.11 -5.48
CA VAL A 124 -6.11 4.79 -5.76
C VAL A 124 -7.12 3.89 -6.48
N PRO A 125 -7.28 4.07 -7.79
CA PRO A 125 -8.21 3.26 -8.58
C PRO A 125 -7.79 1.78 -8.63
N TYR A 126 -6.49 1.50 -8.60
CA TYR A 126 -5.92 0.15 -8.52
C TYR A 126 -5.58 -0.15 -7.07
N ARG A 127 -6.40 -0.99 -6.44
CA ARG A 127 -6.27 -1.30 -5.02
C ARG A 127 -6.65 -2.74 -4.70
N PHE A 128 -6.10 -3.25 -3.63
CA PHE A 128 -6.38 -4.58 -3.12
C PHE A 128 -6.44 -4.56 -1.60
N VAL A 129 -7.01 -5.61 -1.03
CA VAL A 129 -7.04 -5.88 0.41
C VAL A 129 -6.30 -7.18 0.65
N SER A 130 -5.42 -7.19 1.65
CA SER A 130 -4.76 -8.39 2.12
C SER A 130 -5.48 -8.96 3.36
N ARG A 131 -5.56 -10.28 3.45
CA ARG A 131 -6.17 -10.97 4.60
C ARG A 131 -5.45 -12.29 4.86
N PHE A 132 -4.97 -12.47 6.08
CA PHE A 132 -4.44 -13.74 6.53
C PHE A 132 -5.56 -14.74 6.78
N LYS A 133 -5.36 -15.96 6.29
CA LYS A 133 -6.19 -17.12 6.60
C LYS A 133 -5.71 -17.78 7.90
N SER A 134 -6.56 -18.63 8.47
CA SER A 134 -6.21 -19.41 9.66
C SER A 134 -5.06 -20.39 9.47
N ASN A 135 -4.78 -20.79 8.23
CA ASN A 135 -3.65 -21.66 7.87
C ASN A 135 -2.34 -20.90 7.62
N GLY A 136 -2.33 -19.57 7.76
CA GLY A 136 -1.15 -18.73 7.54
C GLY A 136 -0.97 -18.23 6.12
N ASP A 137 -1.78 -18.65 5.16
CA ASP A 137 -1.78 -18.11 3.81
C ASP A 137 -2.24 -16.64 3.81
N LEU A 138 -1.77 -15.86 2.85
CA LEU A 138 -2.19 -14.49 2.63
C LEU A 138 -2.99 -14.39 1.33
N ASP A 139 -4.25 -13.99 1.45
CA ASP A 139 -5.11 -13.69 0.31
C ASP A 139 -5.04 -12.21 -0.05
N LEU A 140 -4.81 -11.93 -1.32
CA LEU A 140 -4.93 -10.60 -1.90
C LEU A 140 -6.22 -10.55 -2.72
N GLN A 141 -7.21 -9.79 -2.25
CA GLN A 141 -8.47 -9.59 -2.96
C GLN A 141 -8.45 -8.27 -3.71
N PHE A 142 -8.67 -8.31 -5.01
CA PHE A 142 -8.72 -7.17 -5.89
C PHE A 142 -10.14 -6.64 -6.08
N GLY A 143 -10.28 -5.51 -6.74
CA GLY A 143 -11.58 -4.88 -6.94
C GLY A 143 -12.48 -5.58 -7.95
N ALA A 144 -13.69 -5.04 -8.09
CA ALA A 144 -14.70 -5.56 -9.01
C ALA A 144 -14.46 -5.12 -10.45
N GLY A 145 -13.89 -3.92 -10.66
CA GLY A 145 -13.73 -3.29 -11.96
C GLY A 145 -15.05 -3.18 -12.73
N THR A 146 -15.09 -2.31 -13.70
CA THR A 146 -16.10 -2.36 -14.75
C THR A 146 -15.39 -2.62 -16.05
N LEU A 147 -15.92 -3.50 -16.88
CA LEU A 147 -15.43 -3.71 -18.24
C LEU A 147 -15.82 -2.56 -19.16
N SER A 148 -16.71 -1.65 -18.72
CA SER A 148 -17.09 -0.44 -19.44
C SER A 148 -16.28 0.75 -18.96
N SER A 149 -15.95 1.63 -19.89
CA SER A 149 -15.12 2.82 -19.67
C SER A 149 -15.77 3.89 -18.78
N ASP A 150 -17.04 3.73 -18.45
CA ASP A 150 -17.78 4.71 -17.67
C ASP A 150 -17.56 4.51 -16.18
N ASP A 151 -17.06 5.56 -15.56
CA ASP A 151 -16.75 5.67 -14.14
C ASP A 151 -18.02 5.99 -13.35
N THR A 152 -19.05 5.23 -13.60
CA THR A 152 -20.32 5.43 -12.94
C THR A 152 -20.24 4.88 -11.52
N THR A 153 -20.55 5.74 -10.57
CA THR A 153 -20.88 5.44 -9.18
C THR A 153 -21.81 4.22 -9.10
N ILE A 154 -21.80 3.54 -7.92
CA ILE A 154 -22.86 2.55 -7.61
C ILE A 154 -24.17 3.32 -7.51
N LEU A 155 -24.72 3.68 -8.64
CA LEU A 155 -26.11 4.06 -8.71
C LEU A 155 -26.83 2.81 -9.19
N PRO A 156 -27.81 2.34 -8.44
CA PRO A 156 -28.77 1.40 -8.98
C PRO A 156 -29.26 2.02 -10.30
N ASP A 157 -29.27 1.24 -11.36
CA ASP A 157 -29.82 1.70 -12.64
C ASP A 157 -31.23 2.26 -12.36
N ALA A 158 -31.45 3.53 -12.69
CA ALA A 158 -32.72 4.19 -12.45
C ALA A 158 -33.89 3.46 -13.16
N SER A 159 -33.61 2.66 -14.17
CA SER A 159 -34.57 1.79 -14.83
C SER A 159 -35.01 0.59 -13.97
N THR A 160 -34.18 0.21 -12.98
CA THR A 160 -34.46 -0.92 -12.08
C THR A 160 -34.96 -0.48 -10.71
N ILE A 161 -34.82 0.79 -10.38
CA ILE A 161 -35.53 1.38 -9.24
C ILE A 161 -36.94 1.69 -9.71
N GLY A 162 -37.81 0.78 -9.39
CA GLY A 162 -39.20 0.68 -9.74
C GLY A 162 -39.84 1.90 -10.37
N ASN A 163 -40.64 1.69 -11.35
CA ASN A 163 -41.40 2.67 -12.11
C ASN A 163 -42.21 3.69 -11.28
N SER A 164 -42.10 3.66 -9.97
CA SER A 164 -42.74 4.63 -9.09
C SER A 164 -42.27 6.07 -9.30
N THR A 165 -41.06 6.25 -9.85
CA THR A 165 -40.54 7.59 -10.18
C THR A 165 -40.94 8.06 -11.57
N ASN A 166 -41.28 7.15 -12.46
CA ASN A 166 -41.75 7.48 -13.84
C ASN A 166 -43.27 7.67 -13.94
N GLN A 167 -43.96 7.43 -12.86
CA GLN A 167 -45.35 7.82 -12.81
C GLN A 167 -45.39 9.32 -12.60
N GLY A 168 -45.36 10.02 -13.74
CA GLY A 168 -45.65 11.43 -13.76
C GLY A 168 -46.81 11.70 -12.81
N SER A 169 -46.70 12.74 -12.05
CA SER A 169 -47.50 13.18 -10.91
C SER A 169 -49.04 13.11 -11.03
N SER A 170 -49.56 12.55 -12.08
CA SER A 170 -51.00 12.49 -12.30
C SER A 170 -51.69 11.22 -11.76
N ASN A 171 -50.94 10.22 -11.30
CA ASN A 171 -51.52 8.99 -10.74
C ASN A 171 -51.00 8.65 -9.37
N TYR A 172 -51.18 9.56 -8.46
CA TYR A 172 -51.01 9.30 -7.04
C TYR A 172 -52.19 8.42 -6.49
N ASN A 173 -52.42 7.34 -7.20
CA ASN A 173 -53.49 6.41 -6.84
C ASN A 173 -52.99 5.20 -6.04
N GLY A 174 -51.83 5.37 -5.36
CA GLY A 174 -51.44 4.42 -4.31
C GLY A 174 -51.13 2.98 -4.74
N THR A 175 -51.17 2.67 -6.03
CA THR A 175 -50.96 1.33 -6.57
C THR A 175 -49.64 1.24 -7.38
N GLY A 176 -48.74 2.16 -7.22
CA GLY A 176 -47.38 2.00 -7.68
C GLY A 176 -46.76 0.83 -6.94
N SER A 177 -46.69 -0.32 -7.60
CA SER A 177 -46.04 -1.49 -7.06
C SER A 177 -44.56 -1.19 -6.83
N LEU A 178 -44.17 -1.03 -5.58
CA LEU A 178 -42.76 -1.02 -5.17
C LEU A 178 -42.09 -2.40 -5.33
N THR A 179 -42.72 -3.33 -6.02
CA THR A 179 -42.29 -4.72 -6.15
C THR A 179 -41.12 -4.92 -7.09
N THR A 180 -40.71 -3.91 -7.84
CA THR A 180 -39.49 -3.95 -8.65
C THR A 180 -38.38 -3.10 -8.05
N ALA A 181 -38.50 -2.77 -6.79
CA ALA A 181 -37.73 -1.70 -6.20
C ALA A 181 -36.24 -2.01 -6.10
N TYR A 182 -35.79 -3.22 -6.20
CA TYR A 182 -34.40 -3.48 -5.97
C TYR A 182 -34.02 -4.92 -6.32
N ASP A 183 -33.46 -5.09 -7.51
CA ASP A 183 -32.84 -6.36 -7.86
C ASP A 183 -31.34 -6.26 -7.63
N PRO A 184 -30.79 -6.90 -6.60
CA PRO A 184 -29.37 -6.87 -6.32
C PRO A 184 -28.52 -7.54 -7.43
N SER A 185 -29.11 -8.29 -8.34
CA SER A 185 -28.42 -8.86 -9.49
C SER A 185 -28.11 -7.82 -10.58
N ASN A 186 -28.83 -6.70 -10.60
CA ASN A 186 -28.65 -5.62 -11.56
C ASN A 186 -27.72 -4.50 -11.09
N PHE A 187 -26.98 -4.71 -10.00
CA PHE A 187 -25.92 -3.79 -9.63
C PHE A 187 -24.83 -3.77 -10.69
N THR A 188 -24.66 -2.66 -11.32
CA THR A 188 -23.42 -2.37 -12.01
C THR A 188 -22.37 -2.08 -10.94
N TYR A 189 -21.54 -3.08 -10.65
CA TYR A 189 -20.40 -2.87 -9.75
C TYR A 189 -19.48 -1.88 -10.44
N SER A 190 -19.51 -0.65 -9.96
CA SER A 190 -18.67 0.40 -10.45
C SER A 190 -17.24 0.24 -9.91
N LYS A 191 -16.32 1.05 -10.41
CA LYS A 191 -14.97 1.22 -9.87
C LYS A 191 -14.94 1.62 -8.39
N SER A 192 -16.07 1.76 -7.72
CA SER A 192 -16.17 2.05 -6.28
C SER A 192 -15.47 1.03 -5.41
N TYR A 193 -15.33 -0.21 -5.90
CA TYR A 193 -14.53 -1.24 -5.23
C TYR A 193 -13.14 -1.40 -5.84
N GLY A 194 -12.71 -0.48 -6.68
CA GLY A 194 -11.44 -0.55 -7.39
C GLY A 194 -11.50 -1.41 -8.63
N SER A 195 -10.47 -1.30 -9.44
CA SER A 195 -10.33 -2.01 -10.70
C SER A 195 -10.11 -3.51 -10.46
N ALA A 196 -10.58 -4.35 -11.38
CA ALA A 196 -10.18 -5.76 -11.44
C ALA A 196 -8.87 -5.88 -12.23
N PRO A 197 -7.98 -6.83 -11.90
CA PRO A 197 -6.79 -7.08 -12.68
C PRO A 197 -7.12 -7.52 -14.09
N THR A 198 -6.46 -6.92 -15.08
CA THR A 198 -6.59 -7.24 -16.52
C THR A 198 -5.29 -7.74 -17.12
N SER A 199 -4.18 -7.62 -16.38
CA SER A 199 -2.84 -8.02 -16.78
C SER A 199 -2.21 -8.89 -15.69
N ASN A 200 -1.17 -9.64 -16.05
CA ASN A 200 -0.41 -10.42 -15.06
C ASN A 200 0.11 -9.52 -13.95
N LEU A 201 0.09 -10.01 -12.74
CA LEU A 201 0.54 -9.29 -11.57
C LEU A 201 1.87 -9.84 -11.06
N ASN A 202 2.79 -8.96 -10.80
CA ASN A 202 4.03 -9.24 -10.07
C ASN A 202 3.86 -8.78 -8.63
N ILE A 203 3.91 -9.73 -7.70
CA ILE A 203 3.65 -9.51 -6.28
C ILE A 203 4.95 -9.72 -5.53
N GLU A 204 5.46 -8.66 -4.92
CA GLU A 204 6.61 -8.70 -4.03
C GLU A 204 6.13 -8.68 -2.59
N TYR A 205 6.56 -9.64 -1.81
CA TYR A 205 6.13 -9.82 -0.43
C TYR A 205 7.28 -10.27 0.45
N LEU A 206 7.17 -9.98 1.73
CA LEU A 206 8.19 -10.28 2.73
C LEU A 206 7.83 -11.56 3.47
N VAL A 207 8.78 -12.48 3.51
CA VAL A 207 8.69 -13.72 4.26
C VAL A 207 9.73 -13.67 5.38
N GLY A 208 9.26 -13.74 6.63
CA GLY A 208 10.13 -13.64 7.81
C GLY A 208 10.79 -14.94 8.22
N GLY A 209 11.86 -14.83 8.98
CA GLY A 209 12.56 -15.98 9.57
C GLY A 209 11.89 -16.55 10.82
N GLY A 210 10.77 -15.96 11.28
CA GLY A 210 10.10 -16.37 12.52
C GLY A 210 10.94 -16.08 13.78
N ILE A 211 10.65 -16.83 14.85
CA ILE A 211 11.31 -16.64 16.16
C ILE A 211 12.82 -16.89 16.09
N GLU A 212 13.26 -17.80 15.22
CA GLU A 212 14.68 -18.16 15.05
C GLU A 212 15.52 -17.03 14.44
N SER A 213 14.89 -16.01 13.88
CA SER A 213 15.59 -14.83 13.35
C SER A 213 15.82 -13.73 14.38
N ASN A 214 15.44 -13.93 15.64
CA ASN A 214 15.79 -13.01 16.70
C ASN A 214 17.31 -13.01 16.94
N VAL A 215 17.91 -11.84 16.86
CA VAL A 215 19.34 -11.67 17.09
C VAL A 215 19.57 -10.79 18.32
N PRO A 216 20.69 -10.99 19.05
CA PRO A 216 21.05 -10.12 20.15
C PRO A 216 21.23 -8.66 19.71
N ALA A 217 21.11 -7.73 20.65
CA ALA A 217 21.35 -6.31 20.37
C ALA A 217 22.78 -6.10 19.85
N ASN A 218 22.96 -5.17 18.93
CA ASN A 218 24.22 -4.78 18.29
C ASN A 218 24.90 -5.88 17.43
N THR A 219 24.18 -6.90 16.98
CA THR A 219 24.74 -7.94 16.10
C THR A 219 24.50 -7.67 14.61
N ILE A 220 23.60 -6.74 14.26
CA ILE A 220 23.36 -6.32 12.87
C ILE A 220 24.42 -5.26 12.54
N THR A 221 25.53 -5.69 11.94
CA THR A 221 26.70 -4.82 11.68
C THR A 221 27.03 -4.68 10.20
N ASN A 222 26.54 -5.57 9.34
CA ASN A 222 26.87 -5.57 7.93
C ASN A 222 25.73 -4.97 7.09
N VAL A 223 26.05 -3.98 6.28
CA VAL A 223 25.14 -3.43 5.29
C VAL A 223 25.41 -4.11 3.95
N LEU A 224 24.43 -4.86 3.43
CA LEU A 224 24.57 -5.61 2.18
C LEU A 224 24.26 -4.74 0.96
N GLN A 225 23.26 -3.89 1.06
CA GLN A 225 22.82 -3.03 -0.03
C GLN A 225 22.25 -1.72 0.50
N ILE A 226 22.60 -0.63 -0.14
CA ILE A 226 22.03 0.70 0.11
C ILE A 226 21.52 1.25 -1.21
N ALA A 227 20.27 1.68 -1.20
CA ALA A 227 19.69 2.46 -2.28
C ALA A 227 19.43 3.88 -1.75
N GLY A 228 20.02 4.89 -2.33
CA GLY A 228 19.82 6.27 -1.87
C GLY A 228 20.57 7.30 -2.71
N THR A 229 20.16 8.54 -2.57
CA THR A 229 20.85 9.70 -3.11
C THR A 229 21.91 10.16 -2.12
N ASN A 230 23.09 10.52 -2.64
CA ASN A 230 24.23 11.06 -1.85
C ASN A 230 24.85 10.08 -0.82
N VAL A 231 24.75 8.77 -1.06
CA VAL A 231 25.44 7.77 -0.25
C VAL A 231 26.68 7.30 -1.00
N SER A 232 27.85 7.57 -0.45
CA SER A 232 29.14 7.13 -1.04
C SER A 232 29.65 5.82 -0.43
N SER A 233 29.31 5.53 0.84
CA SER A 233 29.65 4.28 1.53
C SER A 233 28.81 4.13 2.77
N ALA A 234 28.62 2.87 3.22
CA ALA A 234 28.08 2.55 4.51
C ALA A 234 29.05 1.66 5.27
N SER A 235 29.24 1.93 6.53
CA SER A 235 30.05 1.16 7.46
C SER A 235 29.23 0.76 8.69
#